data_52940839696c0eb9dcef0b65f9889739
#
_entry.id   52940839696c0eb9dcef0b65f9889739
#
_cell.length_a   1.000
_cell.length_b   1.000
_cell.length_c   1.000
_cell.angle_alpha   90.00
_cell.angle_beta   90.00
_cell.angle_gamma   90.00
#
_symmetry.space_group_name_H-M   'P 1'
#
loop_
_entity.id
_entity.type
_entity.pdbx_description
1 polymer ?
#
loop_
_entity_poly.entity_id
_entity_poly.type
_entity_poly.pdbx_seq_one_letter_code
_entity_poly.pdbx_strand_id
1 'polypeptide(L)'
;MSVHSKEEVFSNLDDEVFGTSFLPRPLPKYRFPGQESDPTAAYQLVHDELLLDGNSRQNLATFCQTWVEPEVRKLMDECIDKNMIDKDEYPQTAEIESRCVHMLADLWNSPDAANTQGCSTTGSSEAAMLGGLAMKARWRTKRQDAGKPSSKPNLICGPVQICWHKFARYFDVELRQIPCQGQRLHMSPEEVLKRCDENTIGVVATLGVTHTLQYEPVQAVCLALDDFEEERGLNIPVHVDAASGGFIAPFIHRSVVWDFRLPRVKSINASGHKFGLAPLGCGWAIWRETGDLPEELIFRVKYLGGNMPTFALNFSRPGGQVVAQYYNFVRLGREGYTKITQGCADVGAWFADEVKKLGMFELIYDGRGGIPGCTWTLKKSQDHFFTLYDLADRLRVKGWQVPAYPMPAKRSDLIVQRVLARLGFSRDLAGLLMEDLQRAIKHFQTNPSPKSLSRQSAGGYHH
;
A
#
# COMPACT_ATOMS: atom_id res chain seq x y z
N MET A 1 31.50 8.64 -12.82
CA MET A 1 32.70 7.90 -13.24
C MET A 1 33.42 7.44 -11.99
N SER A 2 33.64 6.12 -11.81
CA SER A 2 34.46 5.59 -10.72
C SER A 2 35.92 6.04 -10.96
N VAL A 3 36.52 6.69 -10.00
CA VAL A 3 37.88 7.23 -10.08
C VAL A 3 38.95 6.11 -10.05
N HIS A 4 38.57 4.89 -9.73
CA HIS A 4 39.44 3.72 -9.68
C HIS A 4 38.96 2.62 -10.58
N SER A 5 39.85 1.98 -11.33
CA SER A 5 39.51 0.76 -12.07
C SER A 5 39.19 -0.37 -11.08
N LYS A 6 38.25 -1.25 -11.44
CA LYS A 6 37.87 -2.38 -10.56
C LYS A 6 39.05 -3.30 -10.24
N GLU A 7 40.04 -3.38 -11.11
CA GLU A 7 41.24 -4.20 -10.92
C GLU A 7 42.22 -3.61 -9.90
N GLU A 8 42.36 -2.28 -9.82
CA GLU A 8 43.28 -1.62 -8.85
C GLU A 8 42.78 -1.72 -7.40
N VAL A 9 41.46 -1.75 -7.19
CA VAL A 9 40.90 -1.86 -5.83
C VAL A 9 41.15 -3.23 -5.22
N PHE A 10 41.23 -4.27 -6.04
CA PHE A 10 41.40 -5.66 -5.57
C PHE A 10 42.84 -6.08 -5.41
N SER A 11 43.79 -5.45 -6.12
CA SER A 11 45.25 -5.74 -5.93
C SER A 11 45.83 -5.23 -4.61
N ASN A 12 45.12 -4.31 -3.94
CA ASN A 12 45.56 -3.74 -2.66
C ASN A 12 44.84 -4.31 -1.44
N LEU A 13 43.94 -5.31 -1.62
CA LEU A 13 43.27 -6.01 -0.53
C LEU A 13 43.96 -7.31 -0.09
N ASP A 14 45.17 -7.56 -0.55
CA ASP A 14 46.06 -8.64 -0.08
C ASP A 14 46.65 -8.37 1.33
N ASP A 15 45.95 -7.57 2.13
CA ASP A 15 46.39 -7.32 3.51
C ASP A 15 45.87 -8.48 4.38
N GLU A 16 46.73 -9.47 4.61
CA GLU A 16 46.52 -10.67 5.40
C GLU A 16 46.01 -10.41 6.83
N VAL A 17 45.99 -9.15 7.26
CA VAL A 17 45.59 -8.74 8.62
C VAL A 17 44.08 -8.69 8.82
N PHE A 18 43.30 -8.42 7.76
CA PHE A 18 41.83 -8.30 7.86
C PHE A 18 41.05 -9.28 6.97
N GLY A 19 41.73 -9.97 6.06
CA GLY A 19 41.12 -10.99 5.21
C GLY A 19 41.26 -12.36 5.87
N THR A 20 40.15 -13.00 6.22
CA THR A 20 40.17 -14.46 6.32
C THR A 20 40.49 -14.97 4.92
N SER A 21 41.43 -15.94 4.81
CA SER A 21 41.85 -16.59 3.57
C SER A 21 40.70 -17.19 2.72
N PHE A 22 39.48 -16.98 3.12
CA PHE A 22 38.25 -17.46 2.50
C PHE A 22 37.58 -16.47 1.53
N LEU A 23 38.02 -15.21 1.44
CA LEU A 23 37.33 -14.17 0.66
C LEU A 23 38.20 -13.29 -0.24
N PRO A 24 39.03 -13.84 -1.13
CA PRO A 24 39.69 -12.99 -2.14
C PRO A 24 38.83 -12.79 -3.40
N ARG A 25 37.54 -13.09 -3.40
CA ARG A 25 36.70 -12.96 -4.60
C ARG A 25 35.73 -11.80 -4.48
N PRO A 26 35.71 -10.89 -5.49
CA PRO A 26 34.72 -9.82 -5.51
C PRO A 26 33.31 -10.39 -5.59
N LEU A 27 32.35 -9.74 -4.89
CA LEU A 27 30.94 -10.07 -4.97
C LEU A 27 30.47 -10.16 -6.43
N PRO A 28 29.85 -11.28 -6.87
CA PRO A 28 29.38 -11.43 -8.23
C PRO A 28 28.21 -10.47 -8.49
N LYS A 29 28.41 -9.46 -9.34
CA LYS A 29 27.40 -8.42 -9.63
C LYS A 29 26.80 -8.53 -11.03
N TYR A 30 27.56 -9.02 -12.00
CA TYR A 30 27.17 -8.94 -13.42
C TYR A 30 27.27 -10.27 -14.18
N ARG A 31 27.92 -11.25 -13.59
CA ARG A 31 28.10 -12.57 -14.21
C ARG A 31 27.72 -13.65 -13.21
N PHE A 32 27.15 -14.72 -13.71
CA PHE A 32 26.89 -15.90 -12.90
C PHE A 32 28.23 -16.51 -12.45
N PRO A 33 28.38 -16.82 -11.15
CA PRO A 33 29.63 -17.45 -10.65
C PRO A 33 29.94 -18.75 -11.36
N GLY A 34 31.20 -18.93 -11.74
CA GLY A 34 31.64 -20.18 -12.42
C GLY A 34 31.93 -21.32 -11.47
N GLN A 35 31.90 -21.10 -10.15
CA GLN A 35 32.22 -22.11 -9.13
C GLN A 35 31.25 -21.99 -7.98
N GLU A 36 30.97 -23.10 -7.30
CA GLU A 36 30.25 -23.11 -6.02
C GLU A 36 31.06 -22.42 -4.91
N SER A 37 30.35 -21.95 -3.88
CA SER A 37 30.94 -21.38 -2.68
C SER A 37 30.47 -22.16 -1.46
N ASP A 38 31.26 -22.12 -0.39
CA ASP A 38 30.82 -22.63 0.91
C ASP A 38 29.53 -21.94 1.36
N PRO A 39 28.52 -22.68 1.87
CA PRO A 39 27.23 -22.11 2.25
C PRO A 39 27.34 -21.02 3.33
N THR A 40 28.24 -21.17 4.31
CA THR A 40 28.43 -20.20 5.41
C THR A 40 29.07 -18.92 4.87
N ALA A 41 30.07 -19.04 3.97
CA ALA A 41 30.70 -17.89 3.34
C ALA A 41 29.72 -17.15 2.43
N ALA A 42 28.90 -17.87 1.65
CA ALA A 42 27.86 -17.27 0.81
C ALA A 42 26.79 -16.55 1.67
N TYR A 43 26.35 -17.17 2.77
CA TYR A 43 25.44 -16.54 3.72
C TYR A 43 26.02 -15.24 4.29
N GLN A 44 27.27 -15.27 4.75
CA GLN A 44 27.92 -14.11 5.37
C GLN A 44 28.03 -12.94 4.37
N LEU A 45 28.43 -13.23 3.13
CA LEU A 45 28.50 -12.22 2.07
C LEU A 45 27.17 -11.52 1.83
N VAL A 46 26.09 -12.28 1.71
CA VAL A 46 24.74 -11.73 1.51
C VAL A 46 24.25 -10.99 2.75
N HIS A 47 24.49 -11.55 3.93
CA HIS A 47 24.12 -10.94 5.21
C HIS A 47 24.79 -9.58 5.40
N ASP A 48 26.08 -9.46 5.09
CA ASP A 48 26.85 -8.23 5.27
C ASP A 48 26.38 -7.13 4.30
N GLU A 49 25.97 -7.48 3.06
CA GLU A 49 25.33 -6.51 2.16
C GLU A 49 24.02 -5.97 2.74
N LEU A 50 23.21 -6.82 3.37
CA LEU A 50 21.94 -6.41 3.97
C LEU A 50 22.11 -5.46 5.19
N LEU A 51 23.28 -5.45 5.85
CA LEU A 51 23.59 -4.48 6.91
C LEU A 51 23.66 -3.03 6.41
N LEU A 52 23.84 -2.82 5.10
CA LEU A 52 23.80 -1.50 4.49
C LEU A 52 22.37 -0.96 4.29
N ASP A 53 21.36 -1.79 4.47
CA ASP A 53 19.97 -1.36 4.42
C ASP A 53 19.62 -0.48 5.63
N GLY A 54 18.67 0.44 5.42
CA GLY A 54 18.17 1.31 6.50
C GLY A 54 17.33 0.56 7.54
N ASN A 55 17.21 1.15 8.72
CA ASN A 55 16.31 0.63 9.76
C ASN A 55 14.84 0.80 9.34
N SER A 56 14.16 -0.30 9.07
CA SER A 56 12.77 -0.31 8.63
C SER A 56 11.78 0.37 9.60
N ARG A 57 12.09 0.41 10.92
CA ARG A 57 11.27 1.11 11.91
C ARG A 57 11.34 2.63 11.78
N GLN A 58 12.43 3.16 11.24
CA GLN A 58 12.62 4.60 10.97
C GLN A 58 12.09 5.03 9.60
N ASN A 59 11.66 4.08 8.77
CA ASN A 59 10.99 4.40 7.51
C ASN A 59 9.50 4.68 7.77
N LEU A 60 9.14 5.95 7.93
CA LEU A 60 7.77 6.41 8.20
C LEU A 60 6.99 6.78 6.93
N ALA A 61 7.59 6.54 5.76
CA ALA A 61 6.93 6.69 4.46
C ALA A 61 6.15 5.45 4.03
N THR A 62 6.63 4.26 4.41
CA THR A 62 6.01 2.99 3.99
C THR A 62 4.78 2.64 4.83
N PHE A 63 3.74 2.14 4.14
CA PHE A 63 2.55 1.58 4.80
C PHE A 63 2.75 0.13 5.25
N CYS A 64 3.75 -0.57 4.69
CA CYS A 64 3.98 -1.97 4.98
C CYS A 64 4.42 -2.20 6.42
N GLN A 65 3.96 -3.30 7.01
CA GLN A 65 4.34 -3.72 8.35
C GLN A 65 5.83 -4.08 8.39
N THR A 66 6.50 -3.70 9.47
CA THR A 66 7.95 -3.91 9.67
C THR A 66 8.28 -4.73 10.91
N TRP A 67 7.27 -5.18 11.63
CA TRP A 67 7.42 -6.01 12.81
C TRP A 67 6.37 -7.13 12.82
N VAL A 68 6.78 -8.33 13.22
CA VAL A 68 5.91 -9.50 13.38
C VAL A 68 6.28 -10.22 14.68
N GLU A 69 5.30 -10.93 15.27
CA GLU A 69 5.53 -11.79 16.43
C GLU A 69 6.51 -12.93 16.08
N PRO A 70 7.27 -13.46 17.07
CA PRO A 70 8.19 -14.58 16.86
C PRO A 70 7.50 -15.83 16.28
N GLU A 71 6.26 -16.09 16.67
CA GLU A 71 5.44 -17.21 16.19
C GLU A 71 5.15 -17.09 14.69
N VAL A 72 4.92 -15.86 14.19
CA VAL A 72 4.76 -15.62 12.75
C VAL A 72 6.02 -15.98 12.00
N ARG A 73 7.21 -15.69 12.54
CA ARG A 73 8.49 -16.07 11.89
C ARG A 73 8.64 -17.58 11.79
N LYS A 74 8.29 -18.32 12.86
CA LYS A 74 8.29 -19.79 12.85
C LYS A 74 7.34 -20.35 11.80
N LEU A 75 6.10 -19.84 11.74
CA LEU A 75 5.13 -20.25 10.73
C LEU A 75 5.61 -19.93 9.30
N MET A 76 6.28 -18.80 9.09
CA MET A 76 6.86 -18.46 7.78
C MET A 76 7.96 -19.47 7.37
N ASP A 77 8.81 -19.88 8.30
CA ASP A 77 9.84 -20.88 8.08
C ASP A 77 9.22 -22.26 7.76
N GLU A 78 8.23 -22.69 8.54
CA GLU A 78 7.48 -23.94 8.34
C GLU A 78 6.67 -23.96 7.02
N CYS A 79 6.40 -22.80 6.44
CA CYS A 79 5.59 -22.63 5.22
C CYS A 79 6.43 -22.24 3.98
N ILE A 80 7.74 -22.40 4.02
CA ILE A 80 8.65 -21.99 2.93
C ILE A 80 8.37 -22.73 1.62
N ASP A 81 7.85 -23.95 1.70
CA ASP A 81 7.47 -24.83 0.60
C ASP A 81 6.02 -24.65 0.13
N LYS A 82 5.16 -23.94 0.85
CA LYS A 82 3.72 -23.85 0.55
C LYS A 82 3.45 -22.97 -0.66
N ASN A 83 2.94 -23.56 -1.71
CA ASN A 83 2.51 -22.88 -2.95
C ASN A 83 0.99 -22.81 -3.02
N MET A 84 0.43 -21.60 -3.10
CA MET A 84 -1.02 -21.37 -3.07
C MET A 84 -1.79 -21.97 -4.25
N ILE A 85 -1.13 -22.26 -5.38
CA ILE A 85 -1.79 -22.87 -6.53
C ILE A 85 -1.95 -24.40 -6.36
N ASP A 86 -1.08 -25.04 -5.60
CA ASP A 86 -1.03 -26.50 -5.45
C ASP A 86 -2.00 -26.96 -4.33
N LYS A 87 -3.28 -26.77 -4.56
CA LYS A 87 -4.33 -27.02 -3.55
C LYS A 87 -4.50 -28.49 -3.20
N ASP A 88 -4.12 -29.42 -4.09
CA ASP A 88 -4.11 -30.86 -3.82
C ASP A 88 -3.00 -31.23 -2.84
N GLU A 89 -1.82 -30.65 -3.01
CA GLU A 89 -0.69 -30.91 -2.13
C GLU A 89 -0.85 -30.18 -0.79
N TYR A 90 -1.40 -28.94 -0.83
CA TYR A 90 -1.57 -28.09 0.37
C TYR A 90 -3.05 -27.77 0.66
N PRO A 91 -3.92 -28.77 0.87
CA PRO A 91 -5.36 -28.54 1.04
C PRO A 91 -5.67 -27.69 2.29
N GLN A 92 -4.86 -27.82 3.36
CA GLN A 92 -5.06 -27.00 4.57
C GLN A 92 -4.67 -25.54 4.37
N THR A 93 -3.64 -25.27 3.56
CA THR A 93 -3.28 -23.89 3.20
C THR A 93 -4.37 -23.25 2.35
N ALA A 94 -4.96 -24.00 1.42
CA ALA A 94 -6.12 -23.55 0.63
C ALA A 94 -7.36 -23.30 1.50
N GLU A 95 -7.62 -24.17 2.47
CA GLU A 95 -8.71 -24.00 3.44
C GLU A 95 -8.48 -22.75 4.33
N ILE A 96 -7.24 -22.48 4.76
CA ILE A 96 -6.89 -21.28 5.51
C ILE A 96 -7.13 -20.02 4.66
N GLU A 97 -6.79 -20.03 3.37
CA GLU A 97 -7.13 -18.94 2.46
C GLU A 97 -8.64 -18.68 2.44
N SER A 98 -9.43 -19.72 2.26
CA SER A 98 -10.90 -19.65 2.25
C SER A 98 -11.46 -19.04 3.54
N ARG A 99 -10.98 -19.51 4.69
CA ARG A 99 -11.35 -18.93 6.00
C ARG A 99 -11.02 -17.44 6.11
N CYS A 100 -9.85 -17.04 5.65
CA CYS A 100 -9.47 -15.62 5.64
C CYS A 100 -10.42 -14.80 4.76
N VAL A 101 -10.80 -15.31 3.58
CA VAL A 101 -11.78 -14.67 2.68
C VAL A 101 -13.11 -14.46 3.38
N HIS A 102 -13.67 -15.51 4.01
CA HIS A 102 -14.95 -15.42 4.70
C HIS A 102 -14.89 -14.51 5.94
N MET A 103 -13.78 -14.54 6.70
CA MET A 103 -13.57 -13.64 7.85
C MET A 103 -13.50 -12.18 7.42
N LEU A 104 -12.87 -11.88 6.29
CA LEU A 104 -12.81 -10.53 5.73
C LEU A 104 -14.16 -10.09 5.15
N ALA A 105 -14.88 -10.99 4.50
CA ALA A 105 -16.24 -10.72 4.03
C ALA A 105 -17.18 -10.36 5.18
N ASP A 106 -17.13 -11.11 6.30
CA ASP A 106 -17.87 -10.79 7.53
C ASP A 106 -17.42 -9.45 8.13
N LEU A 107 -16.12 -9.24 8.23
CA LEU A 107 -15.55 -8.00 8.76
C LEU A 107 -16.00 -6.77 7.97
N TRP A 108 -16.19 -6.91 6.65
CA TRP A 108 -16.63 -5.85 5.74
C TRP A 108 -18.11 -5.90 5.40
N ASN A 109 -18.90 -6.61 6.23
CA ASN A 109 -20.36 -6.66 6.17
C ASN A 109 -20.92 -7.16 4.82
N SER A 110 -20.32 -8.21 4.24
CA SER A 110 -20.93 -8.91 3.10
C SER A 110 -22.30 -9.46 3.47
N PRO A 111 -23.31 -9.38 2.59
CA PRO A 111 -24.65 -9.90 2.88
C PRO A 111 -24.67 -11.44 3.04
N ASP A 112 -23.70 -12.14 2.45
CA ASP A 112 -23.53 -13.59 2.55
C ASP A 112 -22.05 -13.94 2.65
N ALA A 113 -21.46 -13.67 3.80
CA ALA A 113 -20.02 -13.87 4.04
C ALA A 113 -19.59 -15.34 3.87
N ALA A 114 -20.49 -16.30 4.12
CA ALA A 114 -20.17 -17.72 4.02
C ALA A 114 -20.02 -18.22 2.57
N ASN A 115 -20.64 -17.53 1.60
CA ASN A 115 -20.61 -17.88 0.19
C ASN A 115 -19.89 -16.81 -0.68
N THR A 116 -19.27 -15.83 -0.04
CA THR A 116 -18.52 -14.76 -0.71
C THR A 116 -17.32 -15.32 -1.47
N GLN A 117 -17.08 -14.80 -2.66
CA GLN A 117 -15.88 -15.09 -3.43
C GLN A 117 -14.77 -14.10 -3.13
N GLY A 118 -13.53 -14.61 -3.09
CA GLY A 118 -12.35 -13.82 -2.89
C GLY A 118 -11.08 -14.64 -3.04
N CYS A 119 -9.94 -13.98 -3.00
CA CYS A 119 -8.64 -14.65 -2.97
C CYS A 119 -7.58 -13.82 -2.26
N SER A 120 -6.53 -14.54 -1.84
CA SER A 120 -5.26 -13.92 -1.48
C SER A 120 -4.52 -13.48 -2.75
N THR A 121 -3.69 -12.48 -2.61
CA THR A 121 -2.81 -11.94 -3.66
C THR A 121 -1.45 -11.60 -3.07
N THR A 122 -0.46 -11.32 -3.92
CA THR A 122 0.87 -10.88 -3.47
C THR A 122 0.88 -9.44 -2.92
N GLY A 123 -0.25 -8.77 -2.92
CA GLY A 123 -0.46 -7.44 -2.37
C GLY A 123 -1.67 -6.76 -2.99
N SER A 124 -2.08 -5.62 -2.42
CA SER A 124 -3.27 -4.90 -2.90
C SER A 124 -3.17 -4.40 -4.34
N SER A 125 -1.97 -4.27 -4.91
CA SER A 125 -1.85 -3.89 -6.33
C SER A 125 -2.42 -4.95 -7.27
N GLU A 126 -2.14 -6.22 -7.01
CA GLU A 126 -2.76 -7.35 -7.72
C GLU A 126 -4.26 -7.41 -7.43
N ALA A 127 -4.65 -7.30 -6.16
CA ALA A 127 -6.04 -7.33 -5.73
C ALA A 127 -6.88 -6.21 -6.38
N ALA A 128 -6.34 -4.99 -6.48
CA ALA A 128 -6.95 -3.86 -7.19
C ALA A 128 -7.14 -4.15 -8.68
N MET A 129 -6.12 -4.75 -9.33
CA MET A 129 -6.23 -5.14 -10.75
C MET A 129 -7.33 -6.18 -10.97
N LEU A 130 -7.48 -7.15 -10.07
CA LEU A 130 -8.57 -8.15 -10.13
C LEU A 130 -9.94 -7.49 -9.99
N GLY A 131 -10.10 -6.54 -9.05
CA GLY A 131 -11.31 -5.73 -8.93
C GLY A 131 -11.63 -4.93 -10.20
N GLY A 132 -10.61 -4.30 -10.79
CA GLY A 132 -10.71 -3.57 -12.05
C GLY A 132 -11.10 -4.46 -13.23
N LEU A 133 -10.50 -5.66 -13.33
CA LEU A 133 -10.81 -6.64 -14.37
C LEU A 133 -12.26 -7.14 -14.25
N ALA A 134 -12.75 -7.42 -13.04
CA ALA A 134 -14.12 -7.81 -12.81
C ALA A 134 -15.11 -6.71 -13.24
N MET A 135 -14.85 -5.45 -12.89
CA MET A 135 -15.65 -4.32 -13.35
C MET A 135 -15.66 -4.22 -14.88
N LYS A 136 -14.49 -4.32 -15.53
CA LYS A 136 -14.37 -4.24 -16.99
C LYS A 136 -15.11 -5.39 -17.69
N ALA A 137 -14.96 -6.62 -17.20
CA ALA A 137 -15.62 -7.79 -17.76
C ALA A 137 -17.17 -7.66 -17.66
N ARG A 138 -17.69 -7.31 -16.49
CA ARG A 138 -19.13 -7.09 -16.28
C ARG A 138 -19.71 -5.98 -17.19
N TRP A 139 -19.00 -4.86 -17.30
CA TRP A 139 -19.37 -3.77 -18.20
C TRP A 139 -19.37 -4.24 -19.65
N ARG A 140 -18.33 -4.96 -20.10
CA ARG A 140 -18.21 -5.50 -21.45
C ARG A 140 -19.38 -6.43 -21.78
N THR A 141 -19.67 -7.41 -20.93
CA THR A 141 -20.78 -8.34 -21.11
C THR A 141 -22.12 -7.60 -21.20
N LYS A 142 -22.41 -6.70 -20.28
CA LYS A 142 -23.63 -5.86 -20.31
C LYS A 142 -23.78 -5.06 -21.60
N ARG A 143 -22.68 -4.52 -22.14
CA ARG A 143 -22.67 -3.77 -23.42
C ARG A 143 -22.93 -4.69 -24.61
N GLN A 144 -22.29 -5.86 -24.63
CA GLN A 144 -22.46 -6.86 -25.69
C GLN A 144 -23.88 -7.42 -25.74
N ASP A 145 -24.44 -7.76 -24.60
CA ASP A 145 -25.84 -8.24 -24.47
C ASP A 145 -26.84 -7.19 -24.97
N ALA A 146 -26.53 -5.92 -24.81
CA ALA A 146 -27.32 -4.80 -25.31
C ALA A 146 -27.02 -4.44 -26.78
N GLY A 147 -26.14 -5.18 -27.48
CA GLY A 147 -25.72 -4.87 -28.86
C GLY A 147 -24.94 -3.58 -29.01
N LYS A 148 -24.29 -3.09 -27.92
CA LYS A 148 -23.57 -1.81 -27.90
C LYS A 148 -22.06 -2.02 -27.98
N PRO A 149 -21.31 -1.05 -28.55
CA PRO A 149 -19.84 -1.13 -28.57
C PRO A 149 -19.23 -1.19 -27.18
N SER A 150 -18.15 -2.00 -27.00
CA SER A 150 -17.45 -2.20 -25.73
C SER A 150 -15.94 -1.95 -25.83
N SER A 151 -15.50 -1.04 -26.74
CA SER A 151 -14.10 -0.80 -27.05
C SER A 151 -13.46 0.40 -26.32
N LYS A 152 -14.22 1.20 -25.59
CA LYS A 152 -13.74 2.42 -24.92
C LYS A 152 -14.11 2.47 -23.45
N PRO A 153 -13.65 1.52 -22.63
CA PRO A 153 -13.92 1.54 -21.20
C PRO A 153 -13.21 2.69 -20.51
N ASN A 154 -13.86 3.33 -19.54
CA ASN A 154 -13.22 4.30 -18.66
C ASN A 154 -13.47 3.99 -17.19
N LEU A 155 -12.53 4.40 -16.33
CA LEU A 155 -12.57 4.23 -14.90
C LEU A 155 -12.42 5.58 -14.20
N ILE A 156 -13.27 5.89 -13.24
CA ILE A 156 -13.23 7.13 -12.48
C ILE A 156 -12.55 6.87 -11.13
N CYS A 157 -11.65 7.76 -10.73
CA CYS A 157 -10.98 7.70 -9.43
C CYS A 157 -10.56 9.08 -8.93
N GLY A 158 -10.25 9.16 -7.63
CA GLY A 158 -9.56 10.29 -7.03
C GLY A 158 -8.03 10.20 -7.21
N PRO A 159 -7.26 10.82 -6.31
CA PRO A 159 -5.81 10.66 -6.24
C PRO A 159 -5.43 9.24 -5.78
N VAL A 160 -5.26 8.32 -6.71
CA VAL A 160 -5.00 6.90 -6.46
C VAL A 160 -3.52 6.55 -6.44
N GLN A 161 -3.22 5.37 -5.92
CA GLN A 161 -1.91 4.75 -5.99
C GLN A 161 -1.59 4.31 -7.42
N ILE A 162 -0.31 4.18 -7.77
CA ILE A 162 0.18 3.88 -9.12
C ILE A 162 -0.41 2.59 -9.73
N CYS A 163 -0.88 1.63 -8.91
CA CYS A 163 -1.49 0.40 -9.40
C CYS A 163 -2.69 0.65 -10.31
N TRP A 164 -3.50 1.68 -10.05
CA TRP A 164 -4.63 2.05 -10.90
C TRP A 164 -4.21 2.68 -12.23
N HIS A 165 -3.10 3.43 -12.24
CA HIS A 165 -2.49 3.90 -13.50
C HIS A 165 -1.93 2.73 -14.32
N LYS A 166 -1.32 1.74 -13.64
CA LYS A 166 -0.87 0.50 -14.31
C LYS A 166 -2.05 -0.29 -14.85
N PHE A 167 -3.11 -0.48 -14.03
CA PHE A 167 -4.34 -1.14 -14.49
C PHE A 167 -4.88 -0.49 -15.76
N ALA A 168 -5.07 0.82 -15.74
CA ALA A 168 -5.60 1.57 -16.87
C ALA A 168 -4.76 1.36 -18.14
N ARG A 169 -3.42 1.46 -18.01
CA ARG A 169 -2.50 1.32 -19.15
C ARG A 169 -2.40 -0.13 -19.65
N TYR A 170 -2.32 -1.11 -18.75
CA TYR A 170 -2.10 -2.51 -19.15
C TYR A 170 -3.36 -3.16 -19.71
N PHE A 171 -4.52 -2.68 -19.31
CA PHE A 171 -5.80 -3.26 -19.73
C PHE A 171 -6.64 -2.33 -20.60
N ASP A 172 -6.01 -1.32 -21.25
CA ASP A 172 -6.66 -0.41 -22.19
C ASP A 172 -7.96 0.22 -21.65
N VAL A 173 -7.85 0.84 -20.48
CA VAL A 173 -8.94 1.58 -19.83
C VAL A 173 -8.55 3.05 -19.72
N GLU A 174 -9.41 3.97 -20.17
CA GLU A 174 -9.22 5.40 -19.93
C GLU A 174 -9.35 5.72 -18.44
N LEU A 175 -8.30 6.27 -17.81
CA LEU A 175 -8.36 6.70 -16.43
C LEU A 175 -8.83 8.15 -16.31
N ARG A 176 -10.04 8.36 -15.84
CA ARG A 176 -10.64 9.67 -15.57
C ARG A 176 -10.39 10.10 -14.13
N GLN A 177 -9.15 10.50 -13.88
CA GLN A 177 -8.75 10.93 -12.54
C GLN A 177 -9.32 12.30 -12.20
N ILE A 178 -9.96 12.40 -11.03
CA ILE A 178 -10.40 13.67 -10.44
C ILE A 178 -9.18 14.38 -9.87
N PRO A 179 -8.81 15.57 -10.38
CA PRO A 179 -7.63 16.27 -9.88
C PRO A 179 -7.87 16.90 -8.52
N CYS A 180 -6.81 17.06 -7.74
CA CYS A 180 -6.83 17.92 -6.57
C CYS A 180 -7.11 19.39 -6.97
N GLN A 181 -7.92 20.10 -6.20
CA GLN A 181 -8.25 21.51 -6.49
C GLN A 181 -8.51 22.31 -5.22
N GLY A 182 -7.82 23.43 -5.04
CA GLY A 182 -7.95 24.26 -3.84
C GLY A 182 -7.63 23.44 -2.58
N GLN A 183 -8.60 23.36 -1.67
CA GLN A 183 -8.49 22.53 -0.45
C GLN A 183 -9.00 21.09 -0.64
N ARG A 184 -9.66 20.78 -1.76
CA ARG A 184 -10.15 19.44 -2.04
C ARG A 184 -9.01 18.57 -2.59
N LEU A 185 -8.53 17.64 -1.78
CA LEU A 185 -7.39 16.77 -2.04
C LEU A 185 -7.79 15.30 -2.26
N HIS A 186 -9.07 15.03 -2.38
CA HIS A 186 -9.69 13.72 -2.66
C HIS A 186 -10.88 13.89 -3.61
N MET A 187 -11.55 12.79 -4.02
CA MET A 187 -12.74 12.89 -4.87
C MET A 187 -13.94 13.53 -4.13
N SER A 188 -14.88 14.04 -4.91
CA SER A 188 -16.22 14.41 -4.43
C SER A 188 -17.29 13.81 -5.32
N PRO A 189 -18.53 13.58 -4.81
CA PRO A 189 -19.63 13.03 -5.60
C PRO A 189 -19.90 13.82 -6.89
N GLU A 190 -19.92 15.14 -6.83
CA GLU A 190 -20.20 16.01 -7.99
C GLU A 190 -19.13 15.84 -9.09
N GLU A 191 -17.87 15.68 -8.72
CA GLU A 191 -16.79 15.49 -9.67
C GLU A 191 -16.79 14.08 -10.26
N VAL A 192 -17.31 13.09 -9.52
CA VAL A 192 -17.56 11.73 -10.04
C VAL A 192 -18.64 11.79 -11.10
N LEU A 193 -19.82 12.35 -10.80
CA LEU A 193 -20.95 12.40 -11.72
C LEU A 193 -20.65 13.12 -13.04
N LYS A 194 -19.87 14.22 -13.00
CA LYS A 194 -19.42 14.94 -14.19
C LYS A 194 -18.61 14.09 -15.18
N ARG A 195 -18.06 12.97 -14.74
CA ARG A 195 -17.17 12.09 -15.52
C ARG A 195 -17.81 10.77 -15.91
N CYS A 196 -19.00 10.51 -15.38
CA CYS A 196 -19.78 9.30 -15.67
C CYS A 196 -20.39 9.36 -17.07
N ASP A 197 -20.26 8.25 -17.79
CA ASP A 197 -20.96 8.02 -19.06
C ASP A 197 -21.25 6.50 -19.21
N GLU A 198 -21.81 6.11 -20.35
CA GLU A 198 -22.15 4.72 -20.66
C GLU A 198 -20.92 3.80 -20.84
N ASN A 199 -19.72 4.36 -20.94
CA ASN A 199 -18.46 3.63 -21.04
C ASN A 199 -17.75 3.49 -19.67
N THR A 200 -18.34 4.04 -18.61
CA THR A 200 -17.78 3.95 -17.28
C THR A 200 -17.95 2.54 -16.72
N ILE A 201 -16.82 1.84 -16.49
CA ILE A 201 -16.81 0.49 -15.94
C ILE A 201 -17.03 0.49 -14.42
N GLY A 202 -16.74 1.59 -13.76
CA GLY A 202 -16.90 1.77 -12.32
C GLY A 202 -16.18 2.99 -11.77
N VAL A 203 -16.36 3.20 -10.47
CA VAL A 203 -15.67 4.22 -9.67
C VAL A 203 -14.79 3.53 -8.63
N VAL A 204 -13.54 3.99 -8.48
CA VAL A 204 -12.64 3.55 -7.42
C VAL A 204 -12.58 4.61 -6.34
N ALA A 205 -13.11 4.29 -5.17
CA ALA A 205 -12.99 5.13 -3.98
C ALA A 205 -11.92 4.58 -3.04
N THR A 206 -10.99 5.42 -2.60
CA THR A 206 -9.84 5.02 -1.79
C THR A 206 -10.10 5.24 -0.31
N LEU A 207 -10.11 4.16 0.47
CA LEU A 207 -10.22 4.23 1.93
C LEU A 207 -8.83 4.43 2.56
N GLY A 208 -8.31 5.66 2.44
CA GLY A 208 -6.98 6.05 2.86
C GLY A 208 -6.10 6.49 1.70
N VAL A 209 -6.34 7.71 1.21
CA VAL A 209 -5.57 8.32 0.11
C VAL A 209 -4.09 8.36 0.47
N THR A 210 -3.26 7.80 -0.39
CA THR A 210 -1.81 7.65 -0.16
C THR A 210 -1.12 8.97 0.19
N HIS A 211 -1.54 10.07 -0.43
CA HIS A 211 -0.91 11.38 -0.26
C HIS A 211 -1.31 12.10 1.03
N THR A 212 -2.56 11.94 1.47
CA THR A 212 -3.13 12.72 2.59
C THR A 212 -3.56 11.89 3.78
N LEU A 213 -3.67 10.56 3.66
CA LEU A 213 -4.17 9.62 4.67
C LEU A 213 -5.69 9.69 4.93
N GLN A 214 -6.39 10.61 4.30
CA GLN A 214 -7.84 10.80 4.45
C GLN A 214 -8.63 9.70 3.75
N TYR A 215 -9.83 9.41 4.24
CA TYR A 215 -10.80 8.56 3.55
C TYR A 215 -11.55 9.36 2.49
N GLU A 216 -11.74 8.77 1.31
CA GLU A 216 -12.68 9.30 0.33
C GLU A 216 -14.12 9.01 0.76
N PRO A 217 -15.10 9.84 0.38
CA PRO A 217 -16.47 9.79 0.88
C PRO A 217 -17.30 8.69 0.17
N VAL A 218 -16.97 7.41 0.42
CA VAL A 218 -17.54 6.23 -0.27
C VAL A 218 -19.06 6.25 -0.24
N GLN A 219 -19.66 6.46 0.95
CA GLN A 219 -21.12 6.49 1.10
C GLN A 219 -21.77 7.58 0.25
N ALA A 220 -21.23 8.81 0.30
CA ALA A 220 -21.78 9.93 -0.45
C ALA A 220 -21.65 9.71 -1.98
N VAL A 221 -20.55 9.08 -2.43
CA VAL A 221 -20.38 8.70 -3.84
C VAL A 221 -21.38 7.65 -4.25
N CYS A 222 -21.64 6.63 -3.43
CA CYS A 222 -22.64 5.61 -3.72
C CYS A 222 -24.04 6.21 -3.85
N LEU A 223 -24.47 7.04 -2.88
CA LEU A 223 -25.78 7.70 -2.91
C LEU A 223 -25.95 8.58 -4.15
N ALA A 224 -24.93 9.39 -4.47
CA ALA A 224 -24.99 10.22 -5.68
C ALA A 224 -25.08 9.37 -6.98
N LEU A 225 -24.45 8.20 -7.01
CA LEU A 225 -24.57 7.28 -8.14
C LEU A 225 -25.91 6.55 -8.16
N ASP A 226 -26.61 6.39 -7.02
CA ASP A 226 -27.98 5.86 -6.96
C ASP A 226 -28.95 6.86 -7.60
N ASP A 227 -28.87 8.15 -7.20
CA ASP A 227 -29.64 9.23 -7.81
C ASP A 227 -29.37 9.34 -9.33
N PHE A 228 -28.09 9.25 -9.72
CA PHE A 228 -27.67 9.30 -11.12
C PHE A 228 -28.22 8.12 -11.96
N GLU A 229 -28.30 6.93 -11.39
CA GLU A 229 -28.93 5.77 -12.02
C GLU A 229 -30.43 5.99 -12.26
N GLU A 230 -31.13 6.56 -11.26
CA GLU A 230 -32.56 6.91 -11.41
C GLU A 230 -32.78 7.94 -12.52
N GLU A 231 -31.91 8.95 -12.64
CA GLU A 231 -32.04 10.00 -13.67
C GLU A 231 -31.58 9.55 -15.06
N ARG A 232 -30.54 8.74 -15.17
CA ARG A 232 -29.85 8.43 -16.43
C ARG A 232 -29.92 6.98 -16.87
N GLY A 233 -30.41 6.08 -16.02
CA GLY A 233 -30.44 4.64 -16.28
C GLY A 233 -29.06 3.98 -16.35
N LEU A 234 -28.03 4.61 -15.80
CA LEU A 234 -26.64 4.13 -15.81
C LEU A 234 -26.26 3.54 -14.45
N ASN A 235 -26.26 2.22 -14.35
CA ASN A 235 -25.80 1.50 -13.18
C ASN A 235 -24.27 1.40 -13.19
N ILE A 236 -23.60 2.22 -12.37
CA ILE A 236 -22.14 2.30 -12.26
C ILE A 236 -21.72 1.72 -10.89
N PRO A 237 -20.95 0.62 -10.85
CA PRO A 237 -20.50 0.01 -9.60
C PRO A 237 -19.36 0.81 -8.96
N VAL A 238 -19.15 0.57 -7.65
CA VAL A 238 -18.02 1.10 -6.89
C VAL A 238 -17.13 -0.06 -6.47
N HIS A 239 -15.83 0.14 -6.65
CA HIS A 239 -14.77 -0.65 -6.02
C HIS A 239 -14.13 0.18 -4.92
N VAL A 240 -13.93 -0.39 -3.75
CA VAL A 240 -13.23 0.32 -2.65
C VAL A 240 -11.80 -0.18 -2.57
N ASP A 241 -10.87 0.72 -2.90
CA ASP A 241 -9.45 0.49 -2.61
C ASP A 241 -9.20 0.75 -1.12
N ALA A 242 -9.36 -0.27 -0.33
CA ALA A 242 -9.15 -0.27 1.11
C ALA A 242 -7.76 -0.81 1.48
N ALA A 243 -6.75 -0.63 0.60
CA ALA A 243 -5.41 -1.16 0.80
C ALA A 243 -4.85 -0.92 2.20
N SER A 244 -5.14 0.23 2.80
CA SER A 244 -4.76 0.56 4.18
C SER A 244 -5.96 0.57 5.11
N GLY A 245 -7.05 1.24 4.71
CA GLY A 245 -8.22 1.48 5.55
C GLY A 245 -9.04 0.23 5.88
N GLY A 246 -8.96 -0.82 5.06
CA GLY A 246 -9.71 -2.07 5.26
C GLY A 246 -9.39 -2.81 6.56
N PHE A 247 -8.22 -2.57 7.14
CA PHE A 247 -7.80 -3.06 8.45
C PHE A 247 -7.73 -1.97 9.54
N ILE A 248 -8.37 -0.83 9.30
CA ILE A 248 -8.45 0.28 10.27
C ILE A 248 -9.91 0.61 10.55
N ALA A 249 -10.68 0.97 9.54
CA ALA A 249 -12.05 1.44 9.67
C ALA A 249 -12.97 0.47 10.42
N PRO A 250 -12.93 -0.88 10.17
CA PRO A 250 -13.77 -1.83 10.89
C PRO A 250 -13.53 -1.88 12.40
N PHE A 251 -12.37 -1.44 12.85
CA PHE A 251 -11.95 -1.53 14.27
C PHE A 251 -12.17 -0.23 15.03
N ILE A 252 -11.77 0.92 14.49
CA ILE A 252 -11.77 2.20 15.19
C ILE A 252 -12.69 3.29 14.57
N HIS A 253 -13.18 3.09 13.35
CA HIS A 253 -14.10 4.03 12.66
C HIS A 253 -15.39 3.35 12.23
N ARG A 254 -16.02 2.58 13.15
CA ARG A 254 -17.18 1.71 12.85
C ARG A 254 -18.41 2.45 12.33
N SER A 255 -18.55 3.74 12.64
CA SER A 255 -19.64 4.60 12.15
C SER A 255 -19.48 4.98 10.68
N VAL A 256 -18.28 4.89 10.11
CA VAL A 256 -18.05 5.18 8.70
C VAL A 256 -18.60 4.04 7.85
N VAL A 257 -19.53 4.37 6.96
CA VAL A 257 -20.11 3.40 6.01
C VAL A 257 -19.34 3.47 4.70
N TRP A 258 -18.60 2.40 4.38
CA TRP A 258 -17.69 2.37 3.23
C TRP A 258 -17.64 1.00 2.53
N ASP A 259 -18.19 -0.01 3.16
CA ASP A 259 -18.05 -1.43 2.85
C ASP A 259 -19.31 -2.01 2.17
N PHE A 260 -19.46 -3.33 2.20
CA PHE A 260 -20.57 -4.04 1.56
C PHE A 260 -21.97 -3.74 2.14
N ARG A 261 -22.10 -2.92 3.19
CA ARG A 261 -23.38 -2.33 3.58
C ARG A 261 -23.95 -1.42 2.48
N LEU A 262 -23.09 -0.94 1.57
CA LEU A 262 -23.49 -0.18 0.38
C LEU A 262 -23.66 -1.15 -0.80
N PRO A 263 -24.88 -1.37 -1.32
CA PRO A 263 -25.13 -2.34 -2.40
C PRO A 263 -24.34 -2.07 -3.68
N ARG A 264 -23.93 -0.82 -3.90
CA ARG A 264 -23.16 -0.38 -5.06
C ARG A 264 -21.66 -0.75 -4.94
N VAL A 265 -21.16 -1.01 -3.74
CA VAL A 265 -19.82 -1.55 -3.53
C VAL A 265 -19.81 -3.02 -3.93
N LYS A 266 -19.19 -3.35 -5.06
CA LYS A 266 -19.15 -4.68 -5.65
C LYS A 266 -17.91 -5.47 -5.32
N SER A 267 -16.81 -4.77 -5.01
CA SER A 267 -15.57 -5.41 -4.60
C SER A 267 -14.73 -4.49 -3.71
N ILE A 268 -13.89 -5.10 -2.88
CA ILE A 268 -12.97 -4.42 -1.96
C ILE A 268 -11.62 -5.10 -2.08
N ASN A 269 -10.53 -4.32 -2.18
CA ASN A 269 -9.19 -4.84 -1.98
C ASN A 269 -8.55 -4.31 -0.70
N ALA A 270 -7.69 -5.10 -0.07
CA ALA A 270 -6.88 -4.67 1.06
C ALA A 270 -5.47 -5.29 1.03
N SER A 271 -4.52 -4.61 1.69
CA SER A 271 -3.18 -5.16 1.94
C SER A 271 -3.12 -5.79 3.33
N GLY A 272 -3.02 -7.12 3.38
CA GLY A 272 -2.76 -7.84 4.62
C GLY A 272 -1.43 -7.43 5.25
N HIS A 273 -0.43 -7.14 4.42
CA HIS A 273 0.91 -6.75 4.84
C HIS A 273 1.08 -5.28 5.27
N LYS A 274 -0.03 -4.51 5.36
CA LYS A 274 -0.05 -3.16 5.94
C LYS A 274 -0.64 -3.25 7.36
N PHE A 275 -1.80 -2.66 7.59
CA PHE A 275 -2.47 -2.71 8.90
C PHE A 275 -3.15 -4.07 9.20
N GLY A 276 -3.14 -5.00 8.24
CA GLY A 276 -3.49 -6.42 8.49
C GLY A 276 -2.41 -7.21 9.22
N LEU A 277 -1.22 -6.62 9.43
CA LEU A 277 -0.11 -7.13 10.24
C LEU A 277 0.56 -8.41 9.71
N ALA A 278 0.21 -8.87 8.49
CA ALA A 278 0.91 -9.97 7.85
C ALA A 278 2.30 -9.55 7.34
N PRO A 279 3.24 -10.49 7.14
CA PRO A 279 4.48 -10.22 6.43
C PRO A 279 4.23 -9.71 5.01
N LEU A 280 5.23 -9.00 4.45
CA LEU A 280 5.15 -8.46 3.09
C LEU A 280 4.84 -9.57 2.07
N GLY A 281 3.99 -9.25 1.09
CA GLY A 281 3.55 -10.22 0.08
C GLY A 281 2.14 -10.78 0.32
N CYS A 282 1.28 -10.08 1.07
CA CYS A 282 -0.10 -10.47 1.35
C CYS A 282 -1.09 -9.36 0.99
N GLY A 283 -2.07 -9.68 0.17
CA GLY A 283 -3.21 -8.83 -0.17
C GLY A 283 -4.47 -9.66 -0.35
N TRP A 284 -5.61 -8.99 -0.41
CA TRP A 284 -6.92 -9.61 -0.48
C TRP A 284 -7.82 -8.89 -1.47
N ALA A 285 -8.53 -9.65 -2.29
CA ALA A 285 -9.61 -9.19 -3.14
C ALA A 285 -10.88 -9.94 -2.76
N ILE A 286 -11.94 -9.22 -2.39
CA ILE A 286 -13.23 -9.78 -1.97
C ILE A 286 -14.33 -9.14 -2.81
N TRP A 287 -15.26 -9.96 -3.31
CA TRP A 287 -16.45 -9.51 -4.00
C TRP A 287 -17.66 -9.61 -3.09
N ARG A 288 -18.63 -8.72 -3.28
CA ARG A 288 -19.83 -8.65 -2.43
C ARG A 288 -20.70 -9.90 -2.56
N GLU A 289 -20.89 -10.36 -3.78
CA GLU A 289 -21.73 -11.50 -4.15
C GLU A 289 -21.04 -12.34 -5.23
N THR A 290 -21.42 -13.62 -5.35
CA THR A 290 -20.85 -14.56 -6.33
C THR A 290 -20.93 -14.01 -7.76
N GLY A 291 -22.03 -13.36 -8.15
CA GLY A 291 -22.18 -12.76 -9.49
C GLY A 291 -21.35 -11.49 -9.75
N ASP A 292 -20.67 -10.95 -8.75
CA ASP A 292 -19.82 -9.78 -8.91
C ASP A 292 -18.42 -10.11 -9.45
N LEU A 293 -17.99 -11.38 -9.34
CA LEU A 293 -16.83 -11.94 -10.04
C LEU A 293 -17.31 -12.73 -11.26
N PRO A 294 -17.11 -12.25 -12.50
CA PRO A 294 -17.49 -12.96 -13.72
C PRO A 294 -16.81 -14.33 -13.86
N GLU A 295 -17.57 -15.36 -14.22
CA GLU A 295 -17.05 -16.72 -14.41
C GLU A 295 -15.97 -16.79 -15.52
N GLU A 296 -16.03 -15.92 -16.53
CA GLU A 296 -15.02 -15.83 -17.59
C GLU A 296 -13.61 -15.47 -17.09
N LEU A 297 -13.48 -14.93 -15.87
CA LEU A 297 -12.19 -14.62 -15.23
C LEU A 297 -11.66 -15.78 -14.39
N ILE A 298 -12.47 -16.85 -14.20
CA ILE A 298 -12.09 -18.01 -13.39
C ILE A 298 -11.52 -19.10 -14.31
N PHE A 299 -10.22 -19.31 -14.23
CA PHE A 299 -9.54 -20.37 -14.95
C PHE A 299 -9.59 -21.66 -14.15
N ARG A 300 -9.78 -22.79 -14.83
CA ARG A 300 -9.83 -24.13 -14.21
C ARG A 300 -8.59 -24.93 -14.65
N VAL A 301 -7.68 -25.14 -13.72
CA VAL A 301 -6.44 -25.89 -13.94
C VAL A 301 -6.70 -27.37 -13.67
N LYS A 302 -6.36 -28.26 -14.63
CA LYS A 302 -6.63 -29.71 -14.54
C LYS A 302 -5.36 -30.57 -14.39
N TYR A 303 -4.21 -30.05 -14.75
CA TYR A 303 -2.95 -30.81 -14.80
C TYR A 303 -2.21 -30.91 -13.47
N LEU A 304 -2.72 -30.26 -12.41
CA LEU A 304 -2.18 -30.34 -11.04
C LEU A 304 -2.98 -31.34 -10.15
N GLY A 305 -3.67 -32.33 -10.77
CA GLY A 305 -4.34 -33.40 -10.05
C GLY A 305 -5.83 -33.18 -9.73
N GLY A 306 -6.40 -32.01 -10.06
CA GLY A 306 -7.80 -31.69 -9.78
C GLY A 306 -8.39 -30.64 -10.70
N ASN A 307 -9.63 -30.23 -10.47
CA ASN A 307 -10.25 -29.09 -11.14
C ASN A 307 -10.16 -27.86 -10.24
N MET A 308 -9.02 -27.15 -10.33
CA MET A 308 -8.68 -26.05 -9.43
C MET A 308 -9.08 -24.71 -10.03
N PRO A 309 -10.07 -24.01 -9.46
CA PRO A 309 -10.39 -22.67 -9.89
C PRO A 309 -9.29 -21.69 -9.42
N THR A 310 -8.83 -20.82 -10.32
CA THR A 310 -7.93 -19.72 -10.02
C THR A 310 -8.31 -18.50 -10.82
N PHE A 311 -8.18 -17.32 -10.23
CA PHE A 311 -8.40 -16.02 -10.87
C PHE A 311 -7.35 -14.97 -10.43
N ALA A 312 -6.41 -15.34 -9.56
CA ALA A 312 -5.24 -14.53 -9.25
C ALA A 312 -4.40 -14.31 -10.52
N LEU A 313 -3.78 -13.14 -10.64
CA LEU A 313 -2.89 -12.85 -11.77
C LEU A 313 -1.62 -13.69 -11.73
N ASN A 314 -1.10 -13.95 -10.52
CA ASN A 314 0.07 -14.81 -10.31
C ASN A 314 -0.38 -16.26 -10.16
N PHE A 315 0.34 -17.16 -10.81
CA PHE A 315 0.09 -18.60 -10.71
C PHE A 315 0.70 -19.14 -9.41
N SER A 316 2.00 -19.42 -9.40
CA SER A 316 2.73 -19.81 -8.18
C SER A 316 2.92 -18.59 -7.28
N ARG A 317 2.57 -18.74 -6.01
CA ARG A 317 2.78 -17.71 -4.99
C ARG A 317 2.90 -18.31 -3.60
N PRO A 318 3.65 -17.66 -2.68
CA PRO A 318 3.93 -18.23 -1.38
C PRO A 318 2.68 -18.27 -0.48
N GLY A 319 2.49 -19.38 0.24
CA GLY A 319 1.39 -19.59 1.17
C GLY A 319 1.65 -19.09 2.59
N GLY A 320 2.91 -18.96 2.98
CA GLY A 320 3.28 -18.58 4.34
C GLY A 320 2.67 -17.25 4.80
N GLN A 321 2.53 -16.27 3.91
CA GLN A 321 1.90 -14.98 4.23
C GLN A 321 0.40 -15.12 4.53
N VAL A 322 -0.28 -16.04 3.85
CA VAL A 322 -1.70 -16.34 4.08
C VAL A 322 -1.88 -17.02 5.45
N VAL A 323 -1.02 -17.98 5.77
CA VAL A 323 -0.98 -18.64 7.07
C VAL A 323 -0.69 -17.63 8.20
N ALA A 324 0.27 -16.74 7.99
CA ALA A 324 0.58 -15.67 8.94
C ALA A 324 -0.59 -14.68 9.12
N GLN A 325 -1.32 -14.35 8.05
CA GLN A 325 -2.54 -13.53 8.17
C GLN A 325 -3.61 -14.23 9.00
N TYR A 326 -3.84 -15.51 8.77
CA TYR A 326 -4.80 -16.29 9.55
C TYR A 326 -4.39 -16.38 11.02
N TYR A 327 -3.10 -16.62 11.31
CA TYR A 327 -2.58 -16.56 12.68
C TYR A 327 -2.94 -15.24 13.35
N ASN A 328 -2.70 -14.11 12.69
CA ASN A 328 -3.04 -12.79 13.23
C ASN A 328 -4.54 -12.65 13.50
N PHE A 329 -5.41 -13.18 12.62
CA PHE A 329 -6.86 -13.14 12.84
C PHE A 329 -7.25 -13.94 14.09
N VAL A 330 -6.72 -15.16 14.25
CA VAL A 330 -6.99 -16.02 15.41
C VAL A 330 -6.37 -15.45 16.69
N ARG A 331 -5.12 -14.97 16.62
CA ARG A 331 -4.36 -14.47 17.76
C ARG A 331 -4.91 -13.17 18.32
N LEU A 332 -5.28 -12.25 17.47
CA LEU A 332 -5.68 -10.89 17.86
C LEU A 332 -7.19 -10.75 17.97
N GLY A 333 -7.94 -11.38 17.10
CA GLY A 333 -9.36 -11.16 16.97
C GLY A 333 -9.72 -9.68 16.83
N ARG A 334 -10.97 -9.33 16.96
CA ARG A 334 -11.47 -7.95 16.85
C ARG A 334 -10.88 -7.07 17.97
N GLU A 335 -10.72 -7.60 19.16
CA GLU A 335 -10.19 -6.88 20.33
C GLU A 335 -8.72 -6.47 20.13
N GLY A 336 -7.86 -7.41 19.76
CA GLY A 336 -6.43 -7.15 19.54
C GLY A 336 -6.18 -6.16 18.40
N TYR A 337 -6.87 -6.34 17.25
CA TYR A 337 -6.79 -5.37 16.15
C TYR A 337 -7.26 -3.98 16.58
N THR A 338 -8.35 -3.88 17.36
CA THR A 338 -8.83 -2.59 17.87
C THR A 338 -7.79 -1.92 18.75
N LYS A 339 -7.19 -2.65 19.71
CA LYS A 339 -6.15 -2.12 20.61
C LYS A 339 -4.92 -1.62 19.84
N ILE A 340 -4.41 -2.43 18.90
CA ILE A 340 -3.24 -2.08 18.10
C ILE A 340 -3.52 -0.86 17.20
N THR A 341 -4.65 -0.87 16.50
CA THR A 341 -5.01 0.21 15.56
C THR A 341 -5.28 1.52 16.30
N GLN A 342 -5.96 1.45 17.46
CA GLN A 342 -6.19 2.62 18.31
C GLN A 342 -4.86 3.19 18.82
N GLY A 343 -3.95 2.34 19.32
CA GLY A 343 -2.63 2.78 19.75
C GLY A 343 -1.84 3.47 18.64
N CYS A 344 -1.91 2.97 17.41
CA CYS A 344 -1.31 3.63 16.25
C CYS A 344 -1.99 4.99 15.97
N ALA A 345 -3.31 5.07 16.03
CA ALA A 345 -4.06 6.31 15.82
C ALA A 345 -3.71 7.36 16.88
N ASP A 346 -3.62 6.96 18.15
CA ASP A 346 -3.27 7.85 19.26
C ASP A 346 -1.85 8.43 19.10
N VAL A 347 -0.88 7.61 18.67
CA VAL A 347 0.49 8.09 18.37
C VAL A 347 0.49 9.05 17.18
N GLY A 348 -0.26 8.73 16.11
CA GLY A 348 -0.38 9.59 14.94
C GLY A 348 -0.99 10.96 15.26
N ALA A 349 -2.09 10.97 16.00
CA ALA A 349 -2.78 12.19 16.42
C ALA A 349 -1.91 13.02 17.36
N TRP A 350 -1.26 12.38 18.33
CA TRP A 350 -0.33 13.09 19.21
C TRP A 350 0.81 13.74 18.41
N PHE A 351 1.42 13.01 17.50
CA PHE A 351 2.52 13.55 16.68
C PHE A 351 2.06 14.74 15.84
N ALA A 352 0.84 14.69 15.28
CA ALA A 352 0.23 15.82 14.56
C ALA A 352 0.05 17.05 15.47
N ASP A 353 -0.43 16.85 16.70
CA ASP A 353 -0.58 17.94 17.66
C ASP A 353 0.77 18.59 18.02
N GLU A 354 1.84 17.80 18.19
CA GLU A 354 3.19 18.31 18.42
C GLU A 354 3.75 19.07 17.20
N VAL A 355 3.56 18.55 15.97
CA VAL A 355 3.92 19.28 14.74
C VAL A 355 3.21 20.62 14.65
N LYS A 356 1.90 20.66 14.99
CA LYS A 356 1.11 21.90 14.99
C LYS A 356 1.65 22.94 15.98
N LYS A 357 2.15 22.52 17.17
CA LYS A 357 2.75 23.39 18.19
C LYS A 357 4.02 24.09 17.72
N LEU A 358 4.74 23.57 16.75
CA LEU A 358 5.92 24.20 16.17
C LEU A 358 5.59 25.50 15.41
N GLY A 359 4.33 25.79 15.13
CA GLY A 359 3.81 27.06 14.65
C GLY A 359 4.02 27.33 13.16
N MET A 360 5.04 26.75 12.52
CA MET A 360 5.42 26.96 11.12
C MET A 360 4.72 26.03 10.13
N PHE A 361 4.12 24.96 10.60
CA PHE A 361 3.44 23.97 9.76
C PHE A 361 1.92 24.15 9.76
N GLU A 362 1.32 23.84 8.62
CA GLU A 362 -0.12 23.66 8.43
C GLU A 362 -0.41 22.18 8.25
N LEU A 363 -1.33 21.63 9.05
CA LEU A 363 -1.73 20.24 8.93
C LEU A 363 -2.71 20.08 7.77
N ILE A 364 -2.37 19.21 6.83
CA ILE A 364 -3.27 18.72 5.79
C ILE A 364 -4.17 17.62 6.35
N TYR A 365 -3.62 16.82 7.28
CA TYR A 365 -4.33 15.78 7.99
C TYR A 365 -3.75 15.63 9.41
N ASP A 366 -4.64 15.62 10.38
CA ASP A 366 -4.31 15.68 11.81
C ASP A 366 -4.29 14.32 12.52
N GLY A 367 -4.37 13.22 11.78
CA GLY A 367 -4.34 11.86 12.32
C GLY A 367 -5.69 11.32 12.80
N ARG A 368 -6.81 12.04 12.57
CA ARG A 368 -8.14 11.66 13.07
C ARG A 368 -9.10 11.33 11.93
N GLY A 369 -9.83 10.23 12.06
CA GLY A 369 -10.85 9.82 11.08
C GLY A 369 -10.31 9.25 9.77
N GLY A 370 -9.06 8.82 9.72
CA GLY A 370 -8.43 8.22 8.55
C GLY A 370 -7.31 7.23 8.93
N ILE A 371 -6.27 7.14 8.12
CA ILE A 371 -5.11 6.28 8.40
C ILE A 371 -4.29 6.85 9.55
N PRO A 372 -3.85 6.05 10.55
CA PRO A 372 -2.97 6.49 11.62
C PRO A 372 -1.70 7.18 11.11
N GLY A 373 -1.50 8.43 11.48
CA GLY A 373 -0.39 9.26 11.02
C GLY A 373 -0.78 10.71 10.83
N CYS A 374 0.07 11.51 10.21
CA CYS A 374 -0.27 12.89 9.89
C CYS A 374 0.41 13.36 8.60
N THR A 375 -0.12 14.41 8.02
CA THR A 375 0.42 15.06 6.81
C THR A 375 0.43 16.56 7.02
N TRP A 376 1.52 17.23 6.67
CA TRP A 376 1.70 18.66 6.85
C TRP A 376 2.42 19.32 5.68
N THR A 377 2.30 20.66 5.61
CA THR A 377 3.05 21.54 4.71
C THR A 377 3.60 22.73 5.49
N LEU A 378 4.50 23.49 4.89
CA LEU A 378 4.93 24.77 5.44
C LEU A 378 3.83 25.84 5.23
N LYS A 379 3.59 26.70 6.24
CA LYS A 379 2.65 27.80 6.13
C LYS A 379 3.11 28.82 5.09
N LYS A 380 2.27 29.14 4.12
CA LYS A 380 2.58 30.15 3.08
C LYS A 380 2.66 31.59 3.61
N SER A 381 2.10 31.84 4.78
CA SER A 381 2.07 33.18 5.43
C SER A 381 3.37 33.56 6.14
N GLN A 382 4.38 32.71 6.09
CA GLN A 382 5.65 32.91 6.79
C GLN A 382 6.82 32.68 5.84
N ASP A 383 7.89 33.44 5.98
CA ASP A 383 9.15 33.14 5.32
C ASP A 383 9.86 32.01 6.06
N HIS A 384 10.39 31.07 5.29
CA HIS A 384 11.08 29.90 5.82
C HIS A 384 12.54 29.86 5.35
N PHE A 385 13.45 29.50 6.25
CA PHE A 385 14.88 29.35 5.97
C PHE A 385 15.24 28.01 5.32
N PHE A 386 14.23 27.15 5.07
CA PHE A 386 14.39 25.82 4.50
C PHE A 386 13.11 25.39 3.76
N THR A 387 13.25 24.40 2.91
CA THR A 387 12.14 23.69 2.28
C THR A 387 11.85 22.38 3.01
N LEU A 388 10.70 21.74 2.74
CA LEU A 388 10.44 20.40 3.25
C LEU A 388 11.42 19.35 2.71
N TYR A 389 12.04 19.59 1.56
CA TYR A 389 13.12 18.74 1.02
C TYR A 389 14.38 18.83 1.87
N ASP A 390 14.79 20.05 2.27
CA ASP A 390 15.92 20.25 3.19
C ASP A 390 15.66 19.53 4.52
N LEU A 391 14.44 19.64 5.03
CA LEU A 391 14.03 18.99 6.28
C LEU A 391 14.07 17.47 6.16
N ALA A 392 13.57 16.91 5.04
CA ALA A 392 13.62 15.47 4.77
C ALA A 392 15.07 14.96 4.71
N ASP A 393 15.96 15.69 4.03
CA ASP A 393 17.36 15.35 3.91
C ASP A 393 18.07 15.39 5.28
N ARG A 394 17.80 16.42 6.07
CA ARG A 394 18.38 16.57 7.42
C ARG A 394 17.92 15.45 8.37
N LEU A 395 16.67 15.04 8.31
CA LEU A 395 16.14 13.92 9.09
C LEU A 395 16.77 12.59 8.66
N ARG A 396 17.07 12.43 7.37
CA ARG A 396 17.73 11.23 6.82
C ARG A 396 19.14 11.01 7.40
N VAL A 397 19.87 12.06 7.74
CA VAL A 397 21.16 11.96 8.42
C VAL A 397 21.06 11.21 9.77
N LYS A 398 19.87 11.22 10.39
CA LYS A 398 19.55 10.47 11.62
C LYS A 398 18.86 9.13 11.35
N GLY A 399 18.77 8.71 10.09
CA GLY A 399 18.11 7.47 9.67
C GLY A 399 16.59 7.59 9.44
N TRP A 400 15.98 8.75 9.73
CA TRP A 400 14.55 8.94 9.52
C TRP A 400 14.18 9.10 8.05
N GLN A 401 13.30 8.28 7.55
CA GLN A 401 12.74 8.42 6.22
C GLN A 401 11.34 9.07 6.29
N VAL A 402 11.34 10.39 6.19
CA VAL A 402 10.12 11.24 6.13
C VAL A 402 10.21 12.10 4.87
N PRO A 403 9.97 11.51 3.68
CA PRO A 403 10.16 12.20 2.42
C PRO A 403 9.19 13.35 2.23
N ALA A 404 9.67 14.41 1.58
CA ALA A 404 8.84 15.48 1.03
C ALA A 404 8.45 15.13 -0.41
N TYR A 405 7.21 15.40 -0.78
CA TYR A 405 6.71 15.14 -2.14
C TYR A 405 5.63 16.13 -2.53
N PRO A 406 5.47 16.42 -3.84
CA PRO A 406 4.37 17.25 -4.31
C PRO A 406 3.05 16.47 -4.31
N MET A 407 1.96 17.17 -4.09
CA MET A 407 0.63 16.62 -4.33
C MET A 407 0.42 16.32 -5.83
N PRO A 408 -0.56 15.47 -6.20
CA PRO A 408 -0.85 15.13 -7.59
C PRO A 408 -1.24 16.33 -8.46
N ALA A 409 -1.47 16.06 -9.74
CA ALA A 409 -1.79 17.05 -10.77
C ALA A 409 -2.79 18.13 -10.33
N LYS A 410 -2.55 19.37 -10.74
CA LYS A 410 -3.20 20.63 -10.38
C LYS A 410 -2.96 21.13 -8.93
N ARG A 411 -2.22 20.38 -8.11
CA ARG A 411 -1.72 20.83 -6.81
C ARG A 411 -0.26 20.42 -6.56
N SER A 412 0.51 20.27 -7.64
CA SER A 412 1.95 20.01 -7.56
C SER A 412 2.77 21.17 -6.94
N ASP A 413 2.13 22.33 -6.77
CA ASP A 413 2.62 23.47 -5.99
C ASP A 413 2.65 23.19 -4.48
N LEU A 414 1.79 22.30 -3.99
CA LEU A 414 1.70 21.94 -2.59
C LEU A 414 2.65 20.77 -2.29
N ILE A 415 3.75 21.11 -1.61
CA ILE A 415 4.71 20.12 -1.12
C ILE A 415 4.29 19.71 0.28
N VAL A 416 4.27 18.41 0.54
CA VAL A 416 3.90 17.85 1.84
C VAL A 416 4.93 16.85 2.34
N GLN A 417 4.96 16.67 3.65
CA GLN A 417 5.57 15.52 4.33
C GLN A 417 4.50 14.74 5.06
N ARG A 418 4.73 13.44 5.23
CA ARG A 418 3.80 12.53 5.86
C ARG A 418 4.53 11.54 6.75
N VAL A 419 4.00 11.31 7.94
CA VAL A 419 4.41 10.26 8.88
C VAL A 419 3.27 9.26 9.05
N LEU A 420 3.58 7.98 8.93
CA LEU A 420 2.68 6.86 9.22
C LEU A 420 2.98 6.29 10.60
N ALA A 421 1.95 6.19 11.42
CA ALA A 421 2.01 5.50 12.70
C ALA A 421 1.54 4.05 12.53
N ARG A 422 2.50 3.12 12.45
CA ARG A 422 2.28 1.67 12.31
C ARG A 422 2.67 0.96 13.60
N LEU A 423 2.26 -0.29 13.76
CA LEU A 423 2.78 -1.13 14.83
C LEU A 423 4.32 -1.13 14.82
N GLY A 424 4.93 -0.84 15.97
CA GLY A 424 6.37 -0.65 16.11
C GLY A 424 6.85 0.81 16.05
N PHE A 425 5.98 1.77 15.66
CA PHE A 425 6.23 3.20 15.87
C PHE A 425 5.59 3.64 17.18
N SER A 426 6.33 3.41 18.30
CA SER A 426 5.87 3.72 19.65
C SER A 426 5.85 5.21 19.93
N ARG A 427 5.20 5.61 21.04
CA ARG A 427 5.21 6.99 21.53
C ARG A 427 6.62 7.52 21.79
N ASP A 428 7.51 6.67 22.33
CA ASP A 428 8.90 7.03 22.60
C ASP A 428 9.67 7.27 21.31
N LEU A 429 9.49 6.39 20.31
CA LEU A 429 10.11 6.56 18.99
C LEU A 429 9.60 7.82 18.27
N ALA A 430 8.32 8.13 18.42
CA ALA A 430 7.73 9.37 17.92
C ALA A 430 8.28 10.62 18.65
N GLY A 431 8.57 10.49 19.95
CA GLY A 431 9.25 11.52 20.74
C GLY A 431 10.67 11.82 20.22
N LEU A 432 11.45 10.78 19.95
CA LEU A 432 12.79 10.92 19.36
C LEU A 432 12.76 11.60 17.98
N LEU A 433 11.78 11.23 17.14
CA LEU A 433 11.59 11.92 15.85
C LEU A 433 11.25 13.39 16.07
N MET A 434 10.39 13.72 17.04
CA MET A 434 10.03 15.11 17.34
C MET A 434 11.24 15.93 17.80
N GLU A 435 12.11 15.36 18.65
CA GLU A 435 13.35 16.01 19.06
C GLU A 435 14.27 16.27 17.86
N ASP A 436 14.45 15.29 16.98
CA ASP A 436 15.30 15.45 15.79
C ASP A 436 14.71 16.46 14.81
N LEU A 437 13.37 16.52 14.68
CA LEU A 437 12.65 17.54 13.92
C LEU A 437 12.94 18.95 14.48
N GLN A 438 12.82 19.13 15.78
CA GLN A 438 13.12 20.41 16.45
C GLN A 438 14.59 20.81 16.29
N ARG A 439 15.52 19.84 16.43
CA ARG A 439 16.97 20.07 16.20
C ARG A 439 17.26 20.47 14.75
N ALA A 440 16.58 19.84 13.78
CA ALA A 440 16.72 20.19 12.37
C ALA A 440 16.24 21.62 12.09
N ILE A 441 15.08 21.99 12.61
CA ILE A 441 14.52 23.35 12.48
C ILE A 441 15.46 24.38 13.10
N LYS A 442 15.93 24.15 14.33
CA LYS A 442 16.90 25.04 15.00
C LYS A 442 18.19 25.20 14.21
N HIS A 443 18.67 24.10 13.60
CA HIS A 443 19.86 24.17 12.74
C HIS A 443 19.66 25.11 11.55
N PHE A 444 18.52 25.06 10.85
CA PHE A 444 18.25 25.96 9.73
C PHE A 444 18.05 27.41 10.14
N GLN A 445 17.53 27.68 11.36
CA GLN A 445 17.44 29.02 11.91
C GLN A 445 18.81 29.66 12.17
N THR A 446 19.78 28.85 12.60
CA THR A 446 21.15 29.33 12.89
C THR A 446 22.10 29.27 11.69
N ASN A 447 21.80 28.36 10.75
CA ASN A 447 22.62 28.12 9.56
C ASN A 447 21.69 28.06 8.32
N PRO A 448 21.18 29.20 7.85
CA PRO A 448 20.31 29.21 6.68
C PRO A 448 21.04 28.62 5.48
N SER A 449 20.38 27.73 4.77
CA SER A 449 20.94 27.09 3.58
C SER A 449 21.13 28.14 2.48
N PRO A 450 22.35 28.36 1.95
CA PRO A 450 22.57 29.33 0.89
C PRO A 450 21.83 28.95 -0.42
N LYS A 451 21.46 27.68 -0.57
CA LYS A 451 20.66 27.16 -1.70
C LYS A 451 19.77 26.05 -1.20
N SER A 452 18.49 26.37 -1.02
CA SER A 452 17.48 25.38 -0.62
C SER A 452 17.31 24.28 -1.67
N LEU A 453 17.13 23.03 -1.21
CA LEU A 453 16.88 21.89 -2.08
C LEU A 453 15.54 22.05 -2.81
N SER A 454 15.56 21.76 -4.10
CA SER A 454 14.37 21.65 -4.94
C SER A 454 13.99 20.17 -5.14
N ARG A 455 12.83 19.92 -5.74
CA ARG A 455 12.40 18.58 -6.15
C ARG A 455 13.44 17.87 -7.03
N GLN A 456 14.15 18.60 -7.89
CA GLN A 456 15.15 18.05 -8.81
C GLN A 456 16.47 17.74 -8.12
N SER A 457 16.82 18.50 -7.07
CA SER A 457 18.06 18.36 -6.31
C SER A 457 17.91 17.50 -5.05
N ALA A 458 16.70 17.31 -4.54
CA ALA A 458 16.43 16.38 -3.45
C ALA A 458 16.59 14.96 -4.01
N GLY A 459 17.74 14.35 -3.71
CA GLY A 459 18.15 13.06 -4.22
C GLY A 459 17.05 12.00 -4.08
N GLY A 460 16.41 11.68 -5.20
CA GLY A 460 15.64 10.46 -5.32
C GLY A 460 16.58 9.26 -5.34
N TYR A 461 16.14 8.11 -4.89
CA TYR A 461 16.83 6.86 -5.21
C TYR A 461 16.83 6.72 -6.74
N HIS A 462 18.00 6.84 -7.34
CA HIS A 462 18.23 6.38 -8.69
C HIS A 462 18.66 4.91 -8.61
N HIS A 463 17.77 4.02 -9.00
CA HIS A 463 18.09 2.61 -9.23
C HIS A 463 18.96 2.48 -10.48
#